data_59784fbd9113e4182f68bbad3e33d1d3
#
_entry.id   59784fbd9113e4182f68bbad3e33d1d3
#
_cell.length_a   1.000
_cell.length_b   1.000
_cell.length_c   1.000
_cell.angle_alpha   90.00
_cell.angle_beta   90.00
_cell.angle_gamma   90.00
#
_symmetry.space_group_name_H-M   'P 1'
#
loop_
_entity.id
_entity.type
_entity.pdbx_description
1 polymer ?
#
loop_
_entity_poly.entity_id
_entity_poly.type
_entity_poly.pdbx_seq_one_letter_code
_entity_poly.pdbx_strand_id
1 'polypeptide(L)'
;MVGLGIDDTYTIERMRTLILHPEYEGEHYAWRMGDEVISTERDLIFCQAEAGTYNLQLEINNTTPSYTILHNTTIVVFDEEVAYSPYISKVLEYNPAPGQFINTMPEYEEGDTYQTMLGKVEDAIAGTSRSLISLGSWGGYVTFAFDHSVVNTSNLPDFIIEGNAFYSSSGNKSGSSEPGIVMISIDVNQNGLPDDPFYELAGSEYTNPATIHQYALTYHRTPAEHTPQADTKNSLSDTTYILWKNNQGEQGYVHKNTFHSQDYYPLWFTDSTLTFYGTRLPDNAVDKSGKGNMWVQTAYDYGYADSHPNDSISRCSFDIAWAVTAEGEPANLPCADFVRVYTGVHQQCGWIGEISTEISHARDLNIEE
;
A
#
# COMPACT_ATOMS: atom_id res chain seq x y z
N MET A 1 -24.28 31.40 -22.85
CA MET A 1 -23.00 30.99 -22.28
C MET A 1 -23.07 29.48 -22.15
N VAL A 2 -22.14 28.76 -22.70
CA VAL A 2 -22.00 27.33 -22.43
C VAL A 2 -21.43 27.26 -21.01
N GLY A 3 -22.11 26.60 -20.07
CA GLY A 3 -21.58 26.38 -18.73
C GLY A 3 -20.31 25.53 -18.83
N LEU A 4 -19.32 25.85 -18.05
CA LEU A 4 -18.07 25.04 -18.01
C LEU A 4 -18.19 23.82 -17.08
N GLY A 5 -19.34 23.67 -16.39
CA GLY A 5 -19.50 22.66 -15.35
C GLY A 5 -18.69 22.95 -14.06
N ILE A 6 -18.07 24.15 -14.00
CA ILE A 6 -17.31 24.61 -12.83
C ILE A 6 -18.04 25.82 -12.25
N ASP A 7 -18.37 25.74 -10.96
CA ASP A 7 -19.01 26.85 -10.23
C ASP A 7 -17.96 27.92 -9.86
N ASP A 8 -18.45 29.17 -9.63
CA ASP A 8 -17.60 30.28 -9.22
C ASP A 8 -17.05 30.10 -7.78
N THR A 9 -17.71 29.28 -6.96
CA THR A 9 -17.30 29.07 -5.56
C THR A 9 -17.66 27.67 -5.08
N TYR A 10 -16.72 27.04 -4.37
CA TYR A 10 -16.89 25.78 -3.64
C TYR A 10 -16.57 26.00 -2.16
N THR A 11 -17.13 25.15 -1.32
CA THR A 11 -16.88 25.14 0.12
C THR A 11 -16.63 23.69 0.56
N ILE A 12 -15.51 23.44 1.25
CA ILE A 12 -15.07 22.10 1.63
C ILE A 12 -14.34 22.15 2.97
N GLU A 13 -14.43 21.09 3.77
CA GLU A 13 -13.56 20.90 4.94
C GLU A 13 -12.10 20.69 4.51
N ARG A 14 -11.16 21.09 5.35
CA ARG A 14 -9.76 20.78 5.11
C ARG A 14 -9.54 19.26 5.08
N MET A 15 -8.48 18.80 4.42
CA MET A 15 -8.16 17.38 4.32
C MET A 15 -9.32 16.53 3.76
N ARG A 16 -10.07 17.11 2.83
CA ARG A 16 -11.07 16.43 2.01
C ARG A 16 -10.76 16.65 0.54
N THR A 17 -10.97 15.63 -0.25
CA THR A 17 -10.77 15.68 -1.70
C THR A 17 -11.96 16.34 -2.39
N LEU A 18 -11.69 17.38 -3.20
CA LEU A 18 -12.65 18.00 -4.12
C LEU A 18 -12.20 17.75 -5.54
N ILE A 19 -13.10 17.24 -6.38
CA ILE A 19 -12.82 17.00 -7.79
C ILE A 19 -13.60 17.98 -8.65
N LEU A 20 -12.88 18.77 -9.45
CA LEU A 20 -13.46 19.72 -10.40
C LEU A 20 -13.32 19.16 -11.80
N HIS A 21 -14.46 18.89 -12.45
CA HIS A 21 -14.53 18.31 -13.78
C HIS A 21 -15.11 19.32 -14.79
N PRO A 22 -14.30 19.97 -15.65
CA PRO A 22 -14.79 20.84 -16.70
C PRO A 22 -15.57 20.04 -17.76
N GLU A 23 -16.82 20.45 -18.02
CA GLU A 23 -17.62 19.83 -19.08
C GLU A 23 -17.14 20.22 -20.49
N TYR A 24 -16.36 21.32 -20.61
CA TYR A 24 -15.84 21.80 -21.88
C TYR A 24 -14.56 21.07 -22.27
N GLU A 25 -14.54 20.48 -23.48
CA GLU A 25 -13.37 19.76 -24.00
C GLU A 25 -12.40 20.72 -24.68
N GLY A 26 -11.10 20.57 -24.39
CA GLY A 26 -9.99 21.29 -24.99
C GLY A 26 -8.80 20.38 -25.24
N GLU A 27 -7.83 20.87 -25.99
CA GLU A 27 -6.57 20.13 -26.26
C GLU A 27 -5.59 20.22 -25.09
N HIS A 28 -5.64 21.34 -24.32
CA HIS A 28 -4.74 21.60 -23.21
C HIS A 28 -5.51 22.27 -22.05
N TYR A 29 -5.18 21.87 -20.86
CA TYR A 29 -5.70 22.43 -19.60
C TYR A 29 -4.55 22.93 -18.75
N ALA A 30 -4.79 24.00 -17.99
CA ALA A 30 -3.89 24.46 -16.94
C ALA A 30 -4.70 25.03 -15.77
N TRP A 31 -4.59 24.42 -14.62
CA TRP A 31 -5.11 24.93 -13.36
C TRP A 31 -4.00 25.68 -12.64
N ARG A 32 -4.29 26.91 -12.25
CA ARG A 32 -3.33 27.79 -11.59
C ARG A 32 -3.85 28.25 -10.25
N MET A 33 -2.91 28.36 -9.31
CA MET A 33 -3.10 29.03 -8.03
C MET A 33 -2.09 30.17 -7.95
N GLY A 34 -2.55 31.42 -8.13
CA GLY A 34 -1.65 32.55 -8.40
C GLY A 34 -0.89 32.36 -9.71
N ASP A 35 0.44 32.44 -9.65
CA ASP A 35 1.31 32.26 -10.82
C ASP A 35 1.74 30.80 -11.06
N GLU A 36 1.42 29.90 -10.12
CA GLU A 36 1.83 28.50 -10.16
C GLU A 36 0.82 27.64 -10.91
N VAL A 37 1.29 26.74 -11.80
CA VAL A 37 0.47 25.70 -12.42
C VAL A 37 0.45 24.50 -11.47
N ILE A 38 -0.73 24.21 -10.90
CA ILE A 38 -0.92 23.10 -9.94
C ILE A 38 -1.37 21.81 -10.61
N SER A 39 -1.96 21.89 -11.83
CA SER A 39 -2.29 20.71 -12.63
C SER A 39 -2.41 21.09 -14.12
N THR A 40 -2.08 20.13 -15.00
CA THR A 40 -2.32 20.19 -16.45
C THR A 40 -3.37 19.19 -16.91
N GLU A 41 -3.91 18.42 -15.99
CA GLU A 41 -4.98 17.47 -16.26
C GLU A 41 -6.32 18.21 -16.48
N ARG A 42 -7.25 17.56 -17.18
CA ARG A 42 -8.60 18.10 -17.35
C ARG A 42 -9.27 18.27 -15.98
N ASP A 43 -9.28 17.21 -15.21
CA ASP A 43 -9.87 17.18 -13.89
C ASP A 43 -8.85 17.65 -12.85
N LEU A 44 -9.26 18.60 -12.01
CA LEU A 44 -8.45 19.01 -10.87
C LEU A 44 -8.87 18.21 -9.64
N ILE A 45 -7.92 17.52 -9.03
CA ILE A 45 -8.04 17.00 -7.69
C ILE A 45 -7.45 18.04 -6.74
N PHE A 46 -8.28 18.57 -5.86
CA PHE A 46 -7.89 19.61 -4.90
C PHE A 46 -8.05 19.09 -3.47
N CYS A 47 -7.03 19.25 -2.66
CA CYS A 47 -7.01 18.91 -1.24
C CYS A 47 -6.03 19.84 -0.52
N GLN A 48 -6.39 20.35 0.66
CA GLN A 48 -5.54 21.27 1.45
C GLN A 48 -5.63 20.94 2.94
N ALA A 49 -4.48 21.01 3.62
CA ALA A 49 -4.39 20.82 5.07
C ALA A 49 -4.80 22.07 5.86
N GLU A 50 -4.68 23.26 5.26
CA GLU A 50 -4.91 24.53 5.93
C GLU A 50 -6.28 25.11 5.53
N ALA A 51 -7.04 25.59 6.52
CA ALA A 51 -8.24 26.37 6.25
C ALA A 51 -7.88 27.72 5.62
N GLY A 52 -8.66 28.15 4.64
CA GLY A 52 -8.36 29.41 3.92
C GLY A 52 -9.21 29.62 2.68
N THR A 53 -8.89 30.65 1.92
CA THR A 53 -9.54 30.95 0.66
C THR A 53 -8.52 30.82 -0.46
N TYR A 54 -8.79 29.89 -1.39
CA TYR A 54 -7.91 29.54 -2.51
C TYR A 54 -8.58 30.01 -3.82
N ASN A 55 -7.88 30.91 -4.52
CA ASN A 55 -8.35 31.41 -5.81
C ASN A 55 -7.65 30.64 -6.94
N LEU A 56 -8.43 29.96 -7.75
CA LEU A 56 -7.93 29.17 -8.86
C LEU A 56 -8.34 29.78 -10.19
N GLN A 57 -7.53 29.57 -11.21
CA GLN A 57 -7.85 29.88 -12.59
C GLN A 57 -7.68 28.65 -13.45
N LEU A 58 -8.74 28.25 -14.15
CA LEU A 58 -8.70 27.26 -15.22
C LEU A 58 -8.47 27.97 -16.56
N GLU A 59 -7.46 27.52 -17.29
CA GLU A 59 -7.19 27.86 -18.68
C GLU A 59 -7.43 26.65 -19.55
N ILE A 60 -8.29 26.75 -20.56
CA ILE A 60 -8.54 25.71 -21.56
C ILE A 60 -8.14 26.27 -22.92
N ASN A 61 -7.21 25.61 -23.59
CA ASN A 61 -6.69 25.97 -24.90
C ASN A 61 -7.04 24.95 -25.96
N ASN A 62 -7.36 25.43 -27.16
CA ASN A 62 -7.56 24.63 -28.35
C ASN A 62 -6.91 25.30 -29.56
N THR A 63 -6.33 24.49 -30.44
CA THR A 63 -5.60 25.01 -31.62
C THR A 63 -6.45 25.06 -32.87
N THR A 64 -7.44 24.13 -33.00
CA THR A 64 -8.31 24.04 -34.19
C THR A 64 -9.75 23.68 -33.84
N PRO A 65 -10.68 24.65 -33.77
CA PRO A 65 -10.48 26.13 -33.93
C PRO A 65 -9.67 26.72 -32.78
N SER A 66 -8.89 27.75 -33.04
CA SER A 66 -8.08 28.40 -32.01
C SER A 66 -8.96 29.22 -31.07
N TYR A 67 -8.93 28.88 -29.77
CA TYR A 67 -9.55 29.65 -28.69
C TYR A 67 -8.82 29.43 -27.37
N THR A 68 -9.00 30.35 -26.44
CA THR A 68 -8.63 30.23 -25.03
C THR A 68 -9.84 30.58 -24.19
N ILE A 69 -10.15 29.72 -23.22
CA ILE A 69 -11.17 29.98 -22.20
C ILE A 69 -10.46 30.15 -20.88
N LEU A 70 -10.81 31.20 -20.14
CA LEU A 70 -10.34 31.42 -18.77
C LEU A 70 -11.57 31.44 -17.85
N HIS A 71 -11.47 30.69 -16.76
CA HIS A 71 -12.48 30.66 -15.69
C HIS A 71 -11.79 30.77 -14.34
N ASN A 72 -12.35 31.62 -13.47
CA ASN A 72 -11.86 31.74 -12.10
C ASN A 72 -12.86 31.09 -11.16
N THR A 73 -12.36 30.30 -10.24
CA THR A 73 -13.16 29.71 -9.15
C THR A 73 -12.48 29.95 -7.81
N THR A 74 -13.27 30.06 -6.75
CA THR A 74 -12.78 30.23 -5.40
C THR A 74 -13.17 29.01 -4.58
N ILE A 75 -12.20 28.42 -3.88
CA ILE A 75 -12.45 27.32 -2.94
C ILE A 75 -12.25 27.86 -1.53
N VAL A 76 -13.30 27.80 -0.71
CA VAL A 76 -13.24 28.12 0.71
C VAL A 76 -13.06 26.82 1.49
N VAL A 77 -11.88 26.65 2.05
CA VAL A 77 -11.55 25.52 2.94
C VAL A 77 -11.77 25.97 4.38
N PHE A 78 -12.54 25.22 5.15
CA PHE A 78 -12.84 25.50 6.55
C PHE A 78 -12.36 24.35 7.45
N ASP A 79 -12.20 24.63 8.76
CA ASP A 79 -11.82 23.62 9.73
C ASP A 79 -12.96 22.60 9.90
N GLU A 80 -12.59 21.36 10.13
CA GLU A 80 -13.54 20.26 10.36
C GLU A 80 -14.38 20.51 11.64
N GLU A 81 -15.64 20.06 11.62
CA GLU A 81 -16.51 20.13 12.81
C GLU A 81 -16.10 19.15 13.91
N VAL A 82 -15.55 18.01 13.52
CA VAL A 82 -15.05 16.96 14.41
C VAL A 82 -13.58 16.75 14.10
N ALA A 83 -12.71 16.93 15.09
CA ALA A 83 -11.27 16.74 14.92
C ALA A 83 -10.93 15.38 14.33
N TYR A 84 -10.13 15.37 13.29
CA TYR A 84 -9.64 14.15 12.66
C TYR A 84 -8.72 13.37 13.59
N SER A 85 -8.77 12.05 13.48
CA SER A 85 -7.84 11.15 14.15
C SER A 85 -6.60 10.95 13.28
N PRO A 86 -5.38 11.01 13.82
CA PRO A 86 -4.19 10.72 13.03
C PRO A 86 -4.06 9.24 12.66
N TYR A 87 -4.91 8.36 13.20
CA TYR A 87 -4.78 6.91 13.10
C TYR A 87 -5.67 6.31 12.02
N ILE A 88 -5.37 5.08 11.60
CA ILE A 88 -6.26 4.29 10.74
C ILE A 88 -7.67 4.32 11.31
N SER A 89 -8.65 4.71 10.51
CA SER A 89 -10.06 4.74 10.90
C SER A 89 -10.83 3.50 10.44
N LYS A 90 -10.38 2.89 9.32
CA LYS A 90 -11.10 1.78 8.70
C LYS A 90 -10.16 0.88 7.91
N VAL A 91 -10.44 -0.44 7.95
CA VAL A 91 -9.85 -1.42 7.04
C VAL A 91 -10.88 -1.80 5.97
N LEU A 92 -10.50 -1.67 4.71
CA LEU A 92 -11.40 -1.85 3.57
C LEU A 92 -11.23 -3.20 2.89
N GLU A 93 -9.98 -3.72 2.88
CA GLU A 93 -9.65 -5.02 2.30
C GLU A 93 -8.57 -5.72 3.11
N TYR A 94 -8.71 -7.04 3.25
CA TYR A 94 -7.67 -7.91 3.77
C TYR A 94 -7.61 -9.18 2.94
N ASN A 95 -6.64 -9.26 2.05
CA ASN A 95 -6.44 -10.35 1.11
C ASN A 95 -5.01 -10.91 1.25
N PRO A 96 -4.71 -11.63 2.33
CA PRO A 96 -3.37 -12.16 2.54
C PRO A 96 -3.06 -13.31 1.58
N ALA A 97 -1.79 -13.43 1.20
CA ALA A 97 -1.28 -14.61 0.54
C ALA A 97 -1.00 -15.73 1.56
N PRO A 98 -0.87 -16.98 1.14
CA PRO A 98 -0.53 -18.07 2.06
C PRO A 98 0.76 -17.81 2.83
N GLY A 99 0.74 -18.05 4.15
CA GLY A 99 1.89 -17.82 5.03
C GLY A 99 1.71 -18.42 6.41
N GLN A 100 2.83 -18.60 7.12
CA GLN A 100 2.88 -19.31 8.41
C GLN A 100 2.06 -18.61 9.52
N PHE A 101 1.76 -17.32 9.41
CA PHE A 101 1.02 -16.56 10.42
C PHE A 101 -0.41 -16.19 10.02
N ILE A 102 -0.85 -16.56 8.81
CA ILE A 102 -2.11 -16.07 8.22
C ILE A 102 -3.35 -16.43 9.05
N ASN A 103 -3.41 -17.61 9.63
CA ASN A 103 -4.56 -18.03 10.44
C ASN A 103 -4.36 -17.79 11.94
N THR A 104 -3.32 -17.02 12.33
CA THR A 104 -2.97 -16.71 13.71
C THR A 104 -2.76 -15.22 13.98
N MET A 105 -2.57 -14.42 12.92
CA MET A 105 -2.41 -12.96 13.03
C MET A 105 -3.23 -12.22 11.96
N PRO A 106 -4.51 -11.91 12.23
CA PRO A 106 -5.30 -12.27 13.43
C PRO A 106 -5.74 -13.74 13.46
N GLU A 107 -6.10 -14.24 14.66
CA GLU A 107 -6.51 -15.63 14.86
C GLU A 107 -7.85 -15.92 14.15
N TYR A 108 -7.82 -16.96 13.30
CA TYR A 108 -9.01 -17.51 12.66
C TYR A 108 -9.72 -18.47 13.62
N GLU A 109 -11.02 -18.33 13.74
CA GLU A 109 -11.91 -19.24 14.45
C GLU A 109 -12.85 -19.94 13.48
N GLU A 110 -13.22 -21.20 13.77
CA GLU A 110 -14.13 -21.94 12.91
C GLU A 110 -15.45 -21.21 12.68
N GLY A 111 -15.77 -20.93 11.42
CA GLY A 111 -16.95 -20.16 11.02
C GLY A 111 -16.68 -18.70 10.69
N ASP A 112 -15.46 -18.21 10.87
CA ASP A 112 -15.09 -16.89 10.41
C ASP A 112 -15.24 -16.77 8.89
N THR A 113 -15.81 -15.66 8.47
CA THR A 113 -15.99 -15.25 7.09
C THR A 113 -14.97 -14.16 6.73
N TYR A 114 -14.90 -13.78 5.45
CA TYR A 114 -14.11 -12.62 5.03
C TYR A 114 -14.43 -11.36 5.86
N GLN A 115 -15.73 -11.09 6.13
CA GLN A 115 -16.15 -9.91 6.87
C GLN A 115 -15.75 -9.98 8.35
N THR A 116 -15.82 -11.15 8.99
CA THR A 116 -15.35 -11.29 10.38
C THR A 116 -13.84 -11.15 10.47
N MET A 117 -13.08 -11.69 9.53
CA MET A 117 -11.63 -11.52 9.51
C MET A 117 -11.24 -10.06 9.21
N LEU A 118 -11.96 -9.37 8.30
CA LEU A 118 -11.76 -7.94 8.05
C LEU A 118 -11.98 -7.11 9.33
N GLY A 119 -13.04 -7.40 10.09
CA GLY A 119 -13.29 -6.77 11.40
C GLY A 119 -12.18 -7.04 12.42
N LYS A 120 -11.67 -8.28 12.50
CA LYS A 120 -10.52 -8.62 13.37
C LYS A 120 -9.25 -7.87 12.99
N VAL A 121 -9.01 -7.66 11.70
CA VAL A 121 -7.88 -6.85 11.19
C VAL A 121 -8.06 -5.38 11.58
N GLU A 122 -9.28 -4.83 11.41
CA GLU A 122 -9.58 -3.46 11.84
C GLU A 122 -9.38 -3.28 13.34
N ASP A 123 -9.89 -4.19 14.17
CA ASP A 123 -9.68 -4.19 15.64
C ASP A 123 -8.19 -4.25 16.01
N ALA A 124 -7.36 -4.89 15.19
CA ALA A 124 -5.94 -5.06 15.44
C ALA A 124 -5.13 -3.79 15.16
N ILE A 125 -5.41 -3.06 14.08
CA ILE A 125 -4.53 -1.98 13.59
C ILE A 125 -5.18 -0.59 13.55
N ALA A 126 -6.51 -0.46 13.72
CA ALA A 126 -7.19 0.83 13.70
C ALA A 126 -7.17 1.54 15.06
N GLY A 127 -7.38 2.86 15.04
CA GLY A 127 -7.34 3.71 16.22
C GLY A 127 -5.99 3.66 16.91
N THR A 128 -5.98 3.43 18.21
CA THR A 128 -4.76 3.30 19.03
C THR A 128 -4.26 1.86 19.17
N SER A 129 -4.91 0.89 18.53
CA SER A 129 -4.47 -0.51 18.52
C SER A 129 -3.13 -0.67 17.82
N ARG A 130 -2.32 -1.62 18.30
CA ARG A 130 -0.98 -1.94 17.75
C ARG A 130 -0.72 -3.44 17.75
N SER A 131 -1.76 -4.23 17.43
CA SER A 131 -1.60 -5.66 17.27
C SER A 131 -1.14 -5.96 15.85
N LEU A 132 -0.29 -6.99 15.71
CA LEU A 132 0.22 -7.38 14.39
C LEU A 132 -0.84 -8.10 13.57
N ILE A 133 -0.86 -7.80 12.29
CA ILE A 133 -1.48 -8.62 11.26
C ILE A 133 -0.41 -9.09 10.28
N SER A 134 -0.58 -10.28 9.71
CA SER A 134 0.35 -10.82 8.70
C SER A 134 -0.28 -10.73 7.31
N LEU A 135 0.49 -10.32 6.31
CA LEU A 135 0.06 -10.28 4.91
C LEU A 135 0.43 -11.57 4.17
N GLY A 136 1.26 -12.43 4.78
CA GLY A 136 1.74 -13.68 4.20
C GLY A 136 2.77 -13.48 3.10
N SER A 137 2.92 -14.47 2.23
CA SER A 137 3.85 -14.45 1.11
C SER A 137 3.61 -13.29 0.15
N TRP A 138 4.45 -13.16 -0.87
CA TRP A 138 4.40 -12.10 -1.86
C TRP A 138 2.99 -11.84 -2.40
N GLY A 139 2.62 -10.57 -2.44
CA GLY A 139 1.39 -10.06 -3.02
C GLY A 139 0.20 -10.00 -2.06
N GLY A 140 0.24 -10.70 -0.92
CA GLY A 140 -0.81 -10.57 0.10
C GLY A 140 -0.87 -9.16 0.65
N TYR A 141 -2.10 -8.60 0.84
CA TYR A 141 -2.25 -7.17 1.09
C TYR A 141 -3.37 -6.83 2.09
N VAL A 142 -3.23 -5.62 2.64
CA VAL A 142 -4.26 -4.89 3.38
C VAL A 142 -4.48 -3.53 2.74
N THR A 143 -5.73 -3.04 2.69
CA THR A 143 -6.08 -1.68 2.28
C THR A 143 -6.83 -1.00 3.43
N PHE A 144 -6.37 0.18 3.83
CA PHE A 144 -6.97 0.96 4.91
C PHE A 144 -7.12 2.43 4.53
N ALA A 145 -7.92 3.17 5.32
CA ALA A 145 -8.14 4.59 5.20
C ALA A 145 -8.05 5.28 6.56
N PHE A 146 -7.75 6.57 6.54
CA PHE A 146 -7.96 7.49 7.65
C PHE A 146 -9.39 8.05 7.60
N ASP A 147 -9.79 8.86 8.58
CA ASP A 147 -11.09 9.54 8.56
C ASP A 147 -11.07 10.85 7.74
N HIS A 148 -9.95 11.11 7.07
CA HIS A 148 -9.65 12.27 6.22
C HIS A 148 -8.71 11.85 5.08
N SER A 149 -8.50 12.73 4.09
CA SER A 149 -7.46 12.56 3.06
C SER A 149 -6.10 12.96 3.63
N VAL A 150 -5.10 12.09 3.54
CA VAL A 150 -3.70 12.42 3.89
C VAL A 150 -3.16 13.38 2.84
N VAL A 151 -2.79 14.59 3.23
CA VAL A 151 -2.32 15.64 2.30
C VAL A 151 -0.84 15.46 2.00
N ASN A 152 -0.48 15.60 0.71
CA ASN A 152 0.92 15.63 0.26
C ASN A 152 1.58 16.94 0.70
N THR A 153 2.45 16.87 1.69
CA THR A 153 3.16 18.01 2.26
C THR A 153 4.54 18.18 1.62
N SER A 154 4.76 19.30 0.95
CA SER A 154 5.99 19.56 0.20
C SER A 154 7.26 19.30 1.01
N ASN A 155 8.12 18.39 0.53
CA ASN A 155 9.42 18.00 1.09
C ASN A 155 9.37 17.42 2.52
N LEU A 156 8.23 16.91 2.97
CA LEU A 156 8.07 16.25 4.25
C LEU A 156 7.38 14.89 4.04
N PRO A 157 7.65 13.90 4.89
CA PRO A 157 6.85 12.68 4.86
C PRO A 157 5.44 12.95 5.39
N ASP A 158 4.45 12.25 4.82
CA ASP A 158 3.04 12.49 5.11
C ASP A 158 2.47 11.50 6.12
N PHE A 159 2.90 10.25 6.09
CA PHE A 159 2.42 9.23 7.03
C PHE A 159 3.50 8.22 7.38
N ILE A 160 3.28 7.44 8.44
CA ILE A 160 4.15 6.37 8.91
C ILE A 160 3.38 5.05 8.95
N ILE A 161 4.07 3.93 8.67
CA ILE A 161 3.55 2.59 8.85
C ILE A 161 4.51 1.82 9.75
N GLU A 162 3.97 1.18 10.79
CA GLU A 162 4.69 0.37 11.77
C GLU A 162 4.48 -1.12 11.52
N GLY A 163 5.54 -1.91 11.65
CA GLY A 163 5.54 -3.37 11.55
C GLY A 163 6.22 -4.03 12.74
N ASN A 164 6.98 -5.11 12.48
CA ASN A 164 7.75 -5.81 13.52
C ASN A 164 9.24 -5.96 13.20
N ALA A 165 9.74 -5.31 12.15
CA ALA A 165 11.14 -5.36 11.77
C ALA A 165 12.08 -4.97 12.91
N PHE A 166 13.24 -5.61 13.00
CA PHE A 166 14.25 -5.28 13.98
C PHE A 166 15.67 -5.45 13.42
N TYR A 167 16.61 -4.69 13.96
CA TYR A 167 18.03 -4.92 13.68
C TYR A 167 18.64 -5.86 14.70
N SER A 168 19.46 -6.80 14.22
CA SER A 168 20.33 -7.57 15.10
C SER A 168 21.36 -6.65 15.77
N SER A 169 21.93 -7.10 16.90
CA SER A 169 22.90 -6.34 17.68
C SER A 169 24.18 -5.91 16.93
N SER A 170 24.36 -6.35 15.69
CA SER A 170 25.49 -6.00 14.81
C SER A 170 25.36 -4.65 14.08
N GLY A 171 24.20 -3.95 14.16
CA GLY A 171 24.03 -2.58 13.68
C GLY A 171 24.05 -2.35 12.17
N ASN A 172 23.93 -3.39 11.34
CA ASN A 172 24.13 -3.35 9.90
C ASN A 172 22.85 -3.37 9.07
N LYS A 173 21.73 -2.80 9.52
CA LYS A 173 20.42 -2.92 8.87
C LYS A 173 20.00 -4.39 8.61
N SER A 174 20.64 -5.34 9.30
CA SER A 174 20.40 -6.76 9.18
C SER A 174 19.74 -7.30 10.44
N GLY A 175 18.74 -8.15 10.28
CA GLY A 175 17.99 -8.73 11.39
C GLY A 175 16.78 -9.46 10.86
N SER A 176 15.58 -8.96 11.14
CA SER A 176 14.34 -9.27 10.47
C SER A 176 13.90 -8.04 9.69
N SER A 177 13.70 -8.20 8.40
CA SER A 177 13.20 -7.16 7.49
C SER A 177 12.40 -7.84 6.40
N GLU A 178 11.12 -7.53 6.35
CA GLU A 178 10.15 -8.22 5.47
C GLU A 178 9.38 -7.18 4.63
N PRO A 179 10.08 -6.55 3.65
CA PRO A 179 9.65 -5.31 3.03
C PRO A 179 8.31 -5.41 2.32
N GLY A 180 7.36 -4.57 2.73
CA GLY A 180 6.07 -4.36 2.09
C GLY A 180 6.08 -3.14 1.18
N ILE A 181 5.59 -3.30 -0.04
CA ILE A 181 5.36 -2.19 -0.97
C ILE A 181 4.11 -1.43 -0.53
N VAL A 182 4.20 -0.11 -0.58
CA VAL A 182 3.10 0.79 -0.24
C VAL A 182 2.55 1.43 -1.51
N MET A 183 1.24 1.40 -1.65
CA MET A 183 0.51 2.07 -2.72
C MET A 183 -0.54 3.00 -2.11
N ILE A 184 -0.88 4.05 -2.83
CA ILE A 184 -1.92 5.00 -2.45
C ILE A 184 -2.93 5.17 -3.57
N SER A 185 -4.16 5.54 -3.22
CA SER A 185 -5.22 5.87 -4.16
C SER A 185 -6.02 7.07 -3.67
N ILE A 186 -6.63 7.79 -4.59
CA ILE A 186 -7.61 8.84 -4.32
C ILE A 186 -8.98 8.31 -4.70
N ASP A 187 -9.98 8.58 -3.88
CA ASP A 187 -11.39 8.25 -4.14
C ASP A 187 -11.97 9.25 -5.17
N VAL A 188 -11.63 9.04 -6.45
CA VAL A 188 -12.00 9.94 -7.55
C VAL A 188 -13.51 9.93 -7.79
N ASN A 189 -14.15 8.80 -7.61
CA ASN A 189 -15.59 8.65 -7.80
C ASN A 189 -16.42 8.95 -6.53
N GLN A 190 -15.75 9.22 -5.39
CA GLN A 190 -16.32 9.58 -4.09
C GLN A 190 -17.33 8.58 -3.55
N ASN A 191 -17.07 7.27 -3.77
CA ASN A 191 -17.94 6.20 -3.32
C ASN A 191 -17.48 5.55 -1.98
N GLY A 192 -16.32 5.94 -1.47
CA GLY A 192 -15.72 5.41 -0.23
C GLY A 192 -15.15 4.01 -0.37
N LEU A 193 -14.91 3.54 -1.61
CA LEU A 193 -14.36 2.21 -1.91
C LEU A 193 -13.00 2.34 -2.61
N PRO A 194 -12.08 1.40 -2.37
CA PRO A 194 -10.73 1.43 -2.95
C PRO A 194 -10.73 0.82 -4.37
N ASP A 195 -11.62 1.29 -5.25
CA ASP A 195 -11.82 0.79 -6.61
C ASP A 195 -11.24 1.73 -7.71
N ASP A 196 -10.66 2.84 -7.30
CA ASP A 196 -9.89 3.75 -8.14
C ASP A 196 -8.44 3.28 -8.35
N PRO A 197 -7.68 3.85 -9.31
CA PRO A 197 -6.30 3.49 -9.57
C PRO A 197 -5.38 3.65 -8.35
N PHE A 198 -4.57 2.64 -8.07
CA PHE A 198 -3.50 2.70 -7.07
C PHE A 198 -2.16 3.06 -7.72
N TYR A 199 -1.39 3.90 -7.03
CA TYR A 199 -0.06 4.37 -7.40
C TYR A 199 0.97 3.83 -6.40
N GLU A 200 2.03 3.19 -6.91
CA GLU A 200 3.12 2.70 -6.05
C GLU A 200 3.97 3.87 -5.55
N LEU A 201 4.32 3.89 -4.28
CA LEU A 201 5.33 4.78 -3.74
C LEU A 201 6.71 4.21 -4.06
N ALA A 202 7.44 4.84 -4.95
CA ALA A 202 8.73 4.37 -5.44
C ALA A 202 9.80 4.42 -4.33
N GLY A 203 10.05 3.27 -3.69
CA GLY A 203 11.12 3.10 -2.72
C GLY A 203 12.50 2.94 -3.34
N SER A 204 13.52 2.73 -2.51
CA SER A 204 14.92 2.64 -2.92
C SER A 204 15.24 1.57 -3.97
N GLU A 205 14.43 0.50 -4.00
CA GLU A 205 14.61 -0.61 -4.94
C GLU A 205 13.74 -0.50 -6.20
N TYR A 206 12.93 0.55 -6.35
CA TYR A 206 12.01 0.69 -7.48
C TYR A 206 12.73 0.62 -8.83
N THR A 207 13.88 1.28 -8.96
CA THR A 207 14.70 1.28 -10.20
C THR A 207 15.80 0.23 -10.22
N ASN A 208 15.87 -0.65 -9.22
CA ASN A 208 16.86 -1.74 -9.18
C ASN A 208 16.62 -2.70 -10.36
N PRO A 209 17.64 -3.05 -11.15
CA PRO A 209 17.48 -3.96 -12.30
C PRO A 209 16.95 -5.36 -11.94
N ALA A 210 17.01 -5.77 -10.68
CA ALA A 210 16.46 -7.04 -10.21
C ALA A 210 15.00 -6.94 -9.76
N THR A 211 14.45 -5.73 -9.69
CA THR A 211 13.02 -5.50 -9.44
C THR A 211 12.21 -5.88 -10.68
N ILE A 212 11.11 -6.59 -10.50
CA ILE A 212 10.25 -7.04 -11.59
C ILE A 212 8.91 -6.33 -11.44
N HIS A 213 8.65 -5.34 -12.29
CA HIS A 213 7.34 -4.71 -12.40
C HIS A 213 6.36 -5.63 -13.14
N GLN A 214 5.05 -5.47 -12.88
CA GLN A 214 3.99 -6.28 -13.48
C GLN A 214 4.19 -7.79 -13.25
N TYR A 215 4.74 -8.15 -12.10
CA TYR A 215 4.85 -9.54 -11.66
C TYR A 215 3.48 -10.07 -11.27
N ALA A 216 3.21 -11.34 -11.57
CA ALA A 216 1.99 -12.02 -11.18
C ALA A 216 2.31 -13.40 -10.63
N LEU A 217 1.65 -13.76 -9.53
CA LEU A 217 1.85 -15.03 -8.85
C LEU A 217 0.51 -15.63 -8.44
N THR A 218 0.32 -16.92 -8.74
CA THR A 218 -0.86 -17.70 -8.33
C THR A 218 -0.45 -18.78 -7.35
N TYR A 219 -1.05 -18.76 -6.15
CA TYR A 219 -0.96 -19.83 -5.16
C TYR A 219 -2.10 -20.82 -5.34
N HIS A 220 -1.80 -22.11 -5.17
CA HIS A 220 -2.78 -23.18 -5.27
C HIS A 220 -2.97 -23.83 -3.90
N ARG A 221 -4.20 -23.90 -3.42
CA ARG A 221 -4.52 -24.60 -2.17
C ARG A 221 -4.04 -26.06 -2.25
N THR A 222 -3.40 -26.52 -1.20
CA THR A 222 -2.92 -27.91 -1.09
C THR A 222 -4.10 -28.87 -1.17
N PRO A 223 -4.09 -29.86 -2.10
CA PRO A 223 -5.14 -30.86 -2.19
C PRO A 223 -5.25 -31.71 -0.92
N ALA A 224 -6.45 -32.19 -0.59
CA ALA A 224 -6.67 -33.02 0.61
C ALA A 224 -5.89 -34.34 0.61
N GLU A 225 -5.62 -34.90 -0.60
CA GLU A 225 -4.83 -36.12 -0.80
C GLU A 225 -3.31 -35.88 -0.83
N HIS A 226 -2.85 -34.64 -0.61
CA HIS A 226 -1.43 -34.31 -0.64
C HIS A 226 -0.63 -35.10 0.40
N THR A 227 0.53 -35.61 -0.01
CA THR A 227 1.46 -36.31 0.87
C THR A 227 2.67 -35.41 1.17
N PRO A 228 2.85 -34.98 2.43
CA PRO A 228 3.95 -34.10 2.81
C PRO A 228 5.34 -34.66 2.48
N GLN A 229 6.23 -33.83 2.00
CA GLN A 229 7.64 -34.16 1.72
C GLN A 229 8.54 -33.46 2.75
N ALA A 230 8.86 -34.16 3.83
CA ALA A 230 9.65 -33.57 4.91
C ALA A 230 11.13 -33.43 4.56
N ASP A 231 11.74 -32.32 4.98
CA ASP A 231 13.19 -32.15 5.08
C ASP A 231 13.58 -31.88 6.55
N THR A 232 13.81 -32.97 7.29
CA THR A 232 14.10 -32.92 8.72
C THR A 232 15.43 -32.21 9.03
N LYS A 233 16.35 -32.13 8.08
CA LYS A 233 17.65 -31.45 8.27
C LYS A 233 17.48 -29.94 8.34
N ASN A 234 16.49 -29.40 7.62
CA ASN A 234 16.18 -28.00 7.55
C ASN A 234 14.90 -27.62 8.33
N SER A 235 14.43 -28.53 9.22
CA SER A 235 13.23 -28.32 10.05
C SER A 235 11.97 -27.99 9.23
N LEU A 236 11.83 -28.62 8.06
CA LEU A 236 10.64 -28.50 7.21
C LEU A 236 9.79 -29.77 7.32
N SER A 237 8.52 -29.60 7.62
CA SER A 237 7.52 -30.67 7.67
C SER A 237 6.99 -31.01 6.28
N ASP A 238 7.00 -30.04 5.36
CA ASP A 238 6.59 -30.24 3.99
C ASP A 238 7.25 -29.21 3.04
N THR A 239 8.06 -29.69 2.11
CA THR A 239 8.74 -28.87 1.08
C THR A 239 7.91 -28.68 -0.17
N THR A 240 6.71 -29.27 -0.26
CA THR A 240 5.80 -29.23 -1.40
C THR A 240 4.40 -28.77 -0.98
N TYR A 241 4.33 -27.92 0.07
CA TYR A 241 3.06 -27.64 0.73
C TYR A 241 2.10 -26.82 -0.12
N ILE A 242 2.40 -25.57 -0.47
CA ILE A 242 1.53 -24.75 -1.31
C ILE A 242 2.24 -24.43 -2.62
N LEU A 243 1.74 -25.00 -3.71
CA LEU A 243 2.26 -24.75 -5.06
C LEU A 243 2.01 -23.28 -5.45
N TRP A 244 3.03 -22.62 -5.98
CA TRP A 244 2.87 -21.34 -6.66
C TRP A 244 3.37 -21.39 -8.11
N LYS A 245 2.80 -20.53 -8.97
CA LYS A 245 3.22 -20.31 -10.35
C LYS A 245 3.21 -18.81 -10.66
N ASN A 246 4.23 -18.33 -11.37
CA ASN A 246 4.33 -16.93 -11.75
C ASN A 246 4.22 -16.72 -13.26
N ASN A 247 4.12 -15.44 -13.67
CA ASN A 247 4.06 -15.04 -15.08
C ASN A 247 5.43 -15.06 -15.80
N GLN A 248 6.51 -15.42 -15.10
CA GLN A 248 7.84 -15.62 -15.70
C GLN A 248 8.03 -17.09 -16.14
N GLY A 249 7.03 -17.96 -15.95
CA GLY A 249 7.09 -19.39 -16.27
C GLY A 249 7.75 -20.25 -15.20
N GLU A 250 7.97 -19.70 -14.02
CA GLU A 250 8.54 -20.41 -12.87
C GLU A 250 7.44 -20.96 -11.96
N GLN A 251 7.76 -22.00 -11.22
CA GLN A 251 6.92 -22.58 -10.18
C GLN A 251 7.77 -23.09 -9.01
N GLY A 252 7.16 -23.17 -7.85
CA GLY A 252 7.78 -23.71 -6.64
C GLY A 252 6.74 -23.86 -5.53
N TYR A 253 7.19 -23.87 -4.28
CA TYR A 253 6.31 -24.11 -3.16
C TYR A 253 6.60 -23.14 -2.01
N VAL A 254 5.54 -22.72 -1.31
CA VAL A 254 5.66 -22.23 0.07
C VAL A 254 5.85 -23.46 0.94
N HIS A 255 6.96 -23.51 1.66
CA HIS A 255 7.29 -24.66 2.51
C HIS A 255 6.58 -24.54 3.86
N LYS A 256 6.21 -25.67 4.45
CA LYS A 256 5.73 -25.75 5.84
C LYS A 256 6.86 -26.14 6.77
N ASN A 257 7.15 -25.31 7.76
CA ASN A 257 8.17 -25.64 8.76
C ASN A 257 7.60 -26.49 9.90
N THR A 258 8.46 -26.97 10.81
CA THR A 258 8.05 -27.81 11.94
C THR A 258 7.58 -27.01 13.15
N PHE A 259 7.74 -25.68 13.13
CA PHE A 259 7.41 -24.78 14.24
C PHE A 259 5.97 -24.26 14.16
N HIS A 260 5.42 -24.18 12.93
CA HIS A 260 4.08 -23.71 12.65
C HIS A 260 3.25 -24.82 12.00
N SER A 261 2.40 -25.47 12.81
CA SER A 261 1.63 -26.65 12.36
C SER A 261 0.27 -26.32 11.75
N GLN A 262 -0.23 -25.08 11.94
CA GLN A 262 -1.49 -24.60 11.39
C GLN A 262 -1.48 -24.55 9.86
N ASP A 263 -2.65 -24.37 9.26
CA ASP A 263 -2.73 -24.09 7.83
C ASP A 263 -2.12 -22.73 7.48
N TYR A 264 -1.46 -22.65 6.31
CA TYR A 264 -0.90 -21.41 5.77
C TYR A 264 -1.83 -20.76 4.75
N TYR A 265 -2.74 -21.53 4.15
CA TYR A 265 -3.73 -20.97 3.25
C TYR A 265 -4.83 -20.29 4.06
N PRO A 266 -5.31 -19.07 3.70
CA PRO A 266 -6.37 -18.40 4.43
C PRO A 266 -7.65 -19.26 4.47
N LEU A 267 -8.10 -19.61 5.69
CA LEU A 267 -9.19 -20.59 5.87
C LEU A 267 -10.58 -20.03 5.56
N TRP A 268 -10.74 -18.71 5.58
CA TRP A 268 -12.01 -18.02 5.23
C TRP A 268 -12.23 -17.86 3.72
N PHE A 269 -11.23 -18.12 2.86
CA PHE A 269 -11.42 -18.18 1.41
C PHE A 269 -11.89 -19.56 0.99
N THR A 270 -12.77 -19.62 0.00
CA THR A 270 -13.26 -20.87 -0.59
C THR A 270 -12.52 -21.25 -1.86
N ASP A 271 -11.88 -20.28 -2.50
CA ASP A 271 -11.18 -20.46 -3.76
C ASP A 271 -9.99 -21.40 -3.63
N SER A 272 -9.79 -22.23 -4.63
CA SER A 272 -8.65 -23.14 -4.71
C SER A 272 -7.36 -22.46 -5.15
N THR A 273 -7.45 -21.22 -5.65
CA THR A 273 -6.31 -20.41 -6.10
C THR A 273 -6.46 -18.97 -5.65
N LEU A 274 -5.34 -18.34 -5.33
CA LEU A 274 -5.22 -16.89 -5.07
C LEU A 274 -4.19 -16.34 -6.03
N THR A 275 -4.54 -15.28 -6.78
CA THR A 275 -3.63 -14.62 -7.73
C THR A 275 -3.43 -13.18 -7.33
N PHE A 276 -2.16 -12.76 -7.27
CA PHE A 276 -1.74 -11.41 -6.93
C PHE A 276 -0.94 -10.80 -8.08
N TYR A 277 -0.99 -9.47 -8.17
CA TYR A 277 -0.32 -8.66 -9.18
C TYR A 277 0.39 -7.49 -8.51
N GLY A 278 1.57 -7.11 -8.99
CA GLY A 278 2.31 -5.96 -8.45
C GLY A 278 3.77 -5.94 -8.88
N THR A 279 4.59 -5.26 -8.09
CA THR A 279 6.04 -5.25 -8.21
C THR A 279 6.65 -6.30 -7.29
N ARG A 280 7.60 -7.10 -7.80
CA ARG A 280 8.44 -7.98 -6.99
C ARG A 280 9.78 -7.31 -6.75
N LEU A 281 10.11 -7.08 -5.48
CA LEU A 281 11.42 -6.56 -5.05
C LEU A 281 12.50 -7.65 -5.16
N PRO A 282 13.78 -7.29 -5.21
CA PRO A 282 14.89 -8.24 -5.11
C PRO A 282 14.80 -9.08 -3.82
N ASP A 283 15.51 -10.19 -3.80
CA ASP A 283 15.67 -10.97 -2.58
C ASP A 283 16.54 -10.20 -1.57
N ASN A 284 16.09 -10.08 -0.32
CA ASN A 284 16.80 -9.35 0.73
C ASN A 284 17.37 -10.24 1.84
N ALA A 285 17.17 -11.55 1.78
CA ALA A 285 17.68 -12.51 2.73
C ALA A 285 18.81 -13.35 2.15
N VAL A 286 19.86 -13.58 2.96
CA VAL A 286 21.03 -14.40 2.58
C VAL A 286 21.28 -15.47 3.64
N ASP A 287 21.42 -16.72 3.22
CA ASP A 287 21.90 -17.78 4.09
C ASP A 287 23.42 -17.66 4.32
N LYS A 288 23.82 -17.19 5.49
CA LYS A 288 25.22 -17.01 5.88
C LYS A 288 25.95 -18.35 6.10
N SER A 289 25.21 -19.43 6.31
CA SER A 289 25.80 -20.77 6.52
C SER A 289 26.08 -21.51 5.22
N GLY A 290 25.41 -21.16 4.14
CA GLY A 290 25.38 -21.92 2.89
C GLY A 290 24.76 -23.32 3.03
N LYS A 291 23.98 -23.56 4.11
CA LYS A 291 23.37 -24.85 4.44
C LYS A 291 21.86 -24.73 4.69
N GLY A 292 21.27 -23.55 4.47
CA GLY A 292 19.85 -23.29 4.65
C GLY A 292 19.41 -23.03 6.10
N ASN A 293 20.35 -22.80 7.03
CA ASN A 293 20.03 -22.75 8.46
C ASN A 293 20.46 -21.45 9.19
N MET A 294 21.02 -20.46 8.49
CA MET A 294 21.41 -19.17 9.09
C MET A 294 21.06 -18.02 8.12
N TRP A 295 19.79 -17.71 8.06
CA TRP A 295 19.27 -16.64 7.23
C TRP A 295 19.39 -15.30 7.93
N VAL A 296 19.73 -14.27 7.16
CA VAL A 296 19.82 -12.88 7.61
C VAL A 296 19.14 -12.02 6.56
N GLN A 297 18.07 -11.34 6.97
CA GLN A 297 17.36 -10.38 6.17
C GLN A 297 18.00 -9.00 6.33
N THR A 298 18.03 -8.21 5.28
CA THR A 298 18.63 -6.87 5.27
C THR A 298 17.60 -5.85 4.81
N ALA A 299 17.42 -4.77 5.59
CA ALA A 299 16.52 -3.69 5.25
C ALA A 299 17.00 -2.95 3.99
N TYR A 300 16.06 -2.56 3.14
CA TYR A 300 16.28 -1.60 2.06
C TYR A 300 16.46 -0.18 2.62
N ASP A 301 16.80 0.80 1.78
CA ASP A 301 17.14 2.12 2.31
C ASP A 301 15.93 2.91 2.78
N TYR A 302 14.83 2.96 1.99
CA TYR A 302 13.59 3.68 2.32
C TYR A 302 12.41 3.21 1.45
N GLY A 303 11.20 3.57 1.84
CA GLY A 303 9.99 3.43 1.03
C GLY A 303 9.31 2.07 1.10
N TYR A 304 9.58 1.29 2.15
CA TYR A 304 8.96 -0.03 2.36
C TYR A 304 8.48 -0.17 3.81
N ALA A 305 7.26 -0.63 3.98
CA ALA A 305 6.73 -1.02 5.28
C ALA A 305 7.48 -2.23 5.81
N ASP A 306 7.54 -2.39 7.13
CA ASP A 306 8.17 -3.53 7.81
C ASP A 306 9.62 -3.84 7.37
N SER A 307 10.32 -2.82 6.88
CA SER A 307 11.73 -2.92 6.47
C SER A 307 12.68 -2.46 7.56
N HIS A 308 12.25 -1.52 8.39
CA HIS A 308 13.04 -0.93 9.48
C HIS A 308 12.30 -1.01 10.82
N PRO A 309 13.04 -1.02 11.96
CA PRO A 309 12.43 -0.94 13.27
C PRO A 309 11.59 0.32 13.46
N ASN A 310 10.48 0.24 14.19
CA ASN A 310 9.52 1.33 14.40
C ASN A 310 10.13 2.58 15.07
N ASP A 311 11.23 2.46 15.80
CA ASP A 311 11.97 3.59 16.36
C ASP A 311 12.80 4.36 15.31
N SER A 312 12.94 3.83 14.12
CA SER A 312 13.56 4.46 12.96
C SER A 312 12.54 5.29 12.17
N ILE A 313 11.87 6.26 12.81
CA ILE A 313 10.72 7.00 12.31
C ILE A 313 10.89 7.46 10.86
N SER A 314 12.01 8.12 10.54
CA SER A 314 12.26 8.65 9.19
C SER A 314 12.39 7.57 8.11
N ARG A 315 12.58 6.30 8.48
CA ARG A 315 12.67 5.17 7.55
C ARG A 315 11.38 4.38 7.43
N CYS A 316 10.49 4.53 8.42
CA CYS A 316 9.14 3.98 8.40
C CYS A 316 8.11 4.99 7.88
N SER A 317 8.56 6.21 7.51
CA SER A 317 7.72 7.28 6.97
C SER A 317 7.69 7.25 5.45
N PHE A 318 6.56 7.69 4.89
CA PHE A 318 6.24 7.69 3.46
C PHE A 318 5.85 9.09 3.01
N ASP A 319 6.24 9.43 1.80
CA ASP A 319 5.97 10.70 1.13
C ASP A 319 5.10 10.40 -0.10
N ILE A 320 3.94 11.03 -0.20
CA ILE A 320 3.00 10.89 -1.33
C ILE A 320 3.67 11.34 -2.64
N ALA A 321 4.64 12.25 -2.57
CA ALA A 321 5.40 12.68 -3.75
C ALA A 321 6.22 11.56 -4.41
N TRP A 322 6.43 10.40 -3.75
CA TRP A 322 7.05 9.23 -4.35
C TRP A 322 6.11 8.44 -5.26
N ALA A 323 4.84 8.82 -5.36
CA ALA A 323 3.86 8.11 -6.17
C ALA A 323 4.21 8.16 -7.66
N VAL A 324 4.16 7.00 -8.31
CA VAL A 324 4.46 6.85 -9.73
C VAL A 324 3.27 6.22 -10.48
N THR A 325 3.14 6.60 -11.74
CA THR A 325 2.19 5.99 -12.69
C THR A 325 2.64 4.58 -13.09
N ALA A 326 1.79 3.86 -13.81
CA ALA A 326 2.13 2.53 -14.35
C ALA A 326 3.34 2.57 -15.32
N GLU A 327 3.64 3.72 -15.91
CA GLU A 327 4.78 3.98 -16.78
C GLU A 327 6.05 4.38 -16.00
N GLY A 328 5.93 4.58 -14.67
CA GLY A 328 7.04 4.97 -13.79
C GLY A 328 7.30 6.47 -13.75
N GLU A 329 6.37 7.29 -14.26
CA GLU A 329 6.47 8.75 -14.20
C GLU A 329 5.84 9.27 -12.88
N PRO A 330 6.26 10.43 -12.34
CA PRO A 330 5.66 11.01 -11.15
C PRO A 330 4.16 11.23 -11.31
N ALA A 331 3.35 10.74 -10.37
CA ALA A 331 1.90 10.87 -10.42
C ALA A 331 1.40 12.24 -9.93
N ASN A 332 2.22 12.99 -9.18
CA ASN A 332 1.91 14.33 -8.65
C ASN A 332 0.56 14.42 -7.92
N LEU A 333 0.28 13.47 -7.04
CA LEU A 333 -0.97 13.41 -6.30
C LEU A 333 -0.98 14.45 -5.16
N PRO A 334 -2.08 15.21 -4.95
CA PRO A 334 -2.18 16.19 -3.87
C PRO A 334 -2.47 15.54 -2.50
N CYS A 335 -2.98 14.32 -2.47
CA CYS A 335 -3.37 13.60 -1.26
C CYS A 335 -3.52 12.10 -1.53
N ALA A 336 -3.88 11.35 -0.47
CA ALA A 336 -4.28 9.95 -0.53
C ALA A 336 -5.51 9.71 0.36
N ASP A 337 -6.53 9.01 -0.17
CA ASP A 337 -7.70 8.58 0.57
C ASP A 337 -7.55 7.13 1.04
N PHE A 338 -6.85 6.31 0.27
CA PHE A 338 -6.59 4.90 0.57
C PHE A 338 -5.10 4.58 0.54
N VAL A 339 -4.68 3.75 1.49
CA VAL A 339 -3.33 3.19 1.54
C VAL A 339 -3.43 1.67 1.46
N ARG A 340 -2.66 1.07 0.55
CA ARG A 340 -2.51 -0.39 0.44
C ARG A 340 -1.07 -0.78 0.71
N VAL A 341 -0.89 -1.82 1.50
CA VAL A 341 0.42 -2.44 1.74
C VAL A 341 0.36 -3.89 1.32
N TYR A 342 1.35 -4.36 0.57
CA TYR A 342 1.48 -5.76 0.21
C TYR A 342 2.91 -6.27 0.36
N THR A 343 3.08 -7.55 0.66
CA THR A 343 4.41 -8.19 0.77
C THR A 343 5.15 -8.09 -0.56
N GLY A 344 6.29 -7.37 -0.56
CA GLY A 344 7.04 -7.03 -1.78
C GLY A 344 8.07 -8.06 -2.21
N VAL A 345 8.56 -8.92 -1.30
CA VAL A 345 9.62 -9.90 -1.55
C VAL A 345 9.05 -11.31 -1.70
N HIS A 346 9.44 -12.01 -2.76
CA HIS A 346 9.09 -13.42 -2.97
C HIS A 346 10.29 -14.32 -2.70
N GLN A 347 10.54 -14.62 -1.44
CA GLN A 347 11.67 -15.45 -1.01
C GLN A 347 11.29 -16.42 0.09
N GLN A 348 11.82 -17.64 0.01
CA GLN A 348 11.72 -18.67 1.06
C GLN A 348 13.05 -18.74 1.82
N CYS A 349 13.00 -18.59 3.15
CA CYS A 349 14.16 -18.50 4.02
C CYS A 349 14.35 -19.76 4.90
N GLY A 350 14.28 -20.94 4.29
CA GLY A 350 14.44 -22.21 4.97
C GLY A 350 13.43 -22.40 6.12
N TRP A 351 13.91 -22.69 7.33
CA TRP A 351 13.08 -22.93 8.50
C TRP A 351 12.42 -21.65 9.07
N ILE A 352 12.91 -20.45 8.71
CA ILE A 352 12.28 -19.18 9.11
C ILE A 352 10.94 -19.02 8.41
N GLY A 353 10.80 -19.59 7.21
CA GLY A 353 9.58 -19.53 6.43
C GLY A 353 9.71 -18.63 5.20
N GLU A 354 8.59 -18.20 4.69
CA GLU A 354 8.47 -17.18 3.64
C GLU A 354 8.77 -15.78 4.20
N ILE A 355 9.12 -14.84 3.34
CA ILE A 355 9.08 -13.41 3.69
C ILE A 355 7.60 -13.02 3.74
N SER A 356 7.18 -12.45 4.87
CA SER A 356 5.81 -12.05 5.16
C SER A 356 5.82 -10.69 5.85
N THR A 357 5.25 -9.68 5.20
CA THR A 357 5.15 -8.35 5.79
C THR A 357 4.09 -8.33 6.90
N GLU A 358 4.44 -7.82 8.07
CA GLU A 358 3.53 -7.59 9.20
C GLU A 358 3.27 -6.11 9.40
N ILE A 359 2.00 -5.76 9.67
CA ILE A 359 1.57 -4.39 9.96
C ILE A 359 0.96 -4.35 11.35
N SER A 360 1.31 -3.34 12.14
CA SER A 360 0.73 -3.11 13.47
C SER A 360 -0.03 -1.80 13.58
N HIS A 361 0.31 -0.80 12.75
CA HIS A 361 -0.26 0.54 12.88
C HIS A 361 0.11 1.42 11.69
N ALA A 362 -0.66 2.50 11.48
CA ALA A 362 -0.27 3.62 10.63
C ALA A 362 -0.83 4.94 11.18
N ARG A 363 -0.16 6.04 10.87
CA ARG A 363 -0.51 7.36 11.36
C ARG A 363 -0.17 8.44 10.34
N ASP A 364 -1.09 9.39 10.13
CA ASP A 364 -0.84 10.67 9.46
C ASP A 364 0.12 11.52 10.32
N LEU A 365 1.15 12.07 9.71
CA LEU A 365 2.15 12.91 10.37
C LEU A 365 1.76 14.40 10.36
N ASN A 366 0.74 14.79 9.63
CA ASN A 366 0.23 16.16 9.53
C ASN A 366 -0.79 16.49 10.62
N ILE A 367 -1.20 15.50 11.43
CA ILE A 367 -2.13 15.67 12.56
C ILE A 367 -1.39 15.36 13.86
N GLU A 368 -1.52 16.26 14.85
CA GLU A 368 -0.96 16.06 16.20
C GLU A 368 -1.72 14.94 16.95
N GLU A 369 -0.99 14.18 17.77
CA GLU A 369 -1.54 13.12 18.63
C GLU A 369 -2.40 13.67 19.78
#